data_5aa3c45fa033a909d0f5b10cc9f74ecf
#
_entry.id   5aa3c45fa033a909d0f5b10cc9f74ecf
#
_cell.length_a   1.000
_cell.length_b   1.000
_cell.length_c   1.000
_cell.angle_alpha   90.00
_cell.angle_beta   90.00
_cell.angle_gamma   90.00
#
_symmetry.space_group_name_H-M   'P 1'
#
loop_
_entity.id
_entity.type
_entity.pdbx_description
1 polymer ?
#
loop_
_entity_poly.entity_id
_entity_poly.type
_entity_poly.pdbx_seq_one_letter_code
_entity_poly.pdbx_strand_id
1 'polypeptide(L)'
;MSETYRHFFVKALYDMRESVILGMDQRRKPQEKEGTKQMKFDMHCHTKEGSMDGKVPIDDFIAELIRKGFNGMLVTDHNSYNGYRTWKRNIKDQKFKDFVVLKGIEYDTIDAGHILVIMPETIKLKILELRGLPVQILIDIVHKNGGILGPAHPC
;
A
#
# COMPACT_ATOMS: atom_id res chain seq x y z
N MET A 1 10.51 2.97 -15.49
CA MET A 1 9.23 3.65 -15.12
C MET A 1 9.39 5.11 -15.48
N SER A 2 8.55 5.67 -16.35
CA SER A 2 8.66 7.07 -16.75
C SER A 2 8.35 7.98 -15.53
N GLU A 3 8.99 9.17 -15.47
CA GLU A 3 8.77 10.16 -14.41
C GLU A 3 7.28 10.51 -14.23
N THR A 4 6.50 10.45 -15.31
CA THR A 4 5.06 10.70 -15.33
C THR A 4 4.28 9.72 -14.45
N TYR A 5 4.62 8.41 -14.50
CA TYR A 5 3.98 7.38 -13.66
C TYR A 5 4.33 7.53 -12.18
N ARG A 6 5.58 7.90 -11.90
CA ARG A 6 6.05 8.16 -10.53
C ARG A 6 5.31 9.35 -9.91
N HIS A 7 5.08 10.41 -10.68
CA HIS A 7 4.34 11.60 -10.24
C HIS A 7 2.86 11.34 -10.01
N PHE A 8 2.23 10.55 -10.87
CA PHE A 8 0.82 10.17 -10.75
C PHE A 8 0.58 9.27 -9.52
N PHE A 9 1.47 8.32 -9.28
CA PHE A 9 1.41 7.40 -8.14
C PHE A 9 1.59 8.13 -6.80
N VAL A 10 2.55 9.03 -6.72
CA VAL A 10 2.80 9.88 -5.53
C VAL A 10 1.64 10.82 -5.28
N LYS A 11 1.06 11.41 -6.33
CA LYS A 11 -0.11 12.30 -6.21
C LYS A 11 -1.34 11.55 -5.72
N ALA A 12 -1.62 10.35 -6.26
CA ALA A 12 -2.74 9.52 -5.82
C ALA A 12 -2.61 9.09 -4.36
N LEU A 13 -1.39 8.79 -3.89
CA LEU A 13 -1.11 8.50 -2.47
C LEU A 13 -1.30 9.74 -1.59
N TYR A 14 -0.94 10.92 -2.09
CA TYR A 14 -1.15 12.19 -1.39
C TYR A 14 -2.65 12.48 -1.25
N ASP A 15 -3.42 12.35 -2.33
CA ASP A 15 -4.87 12.58 -2.35
C ASP A 15 -5.62 11.58 -1.43
N MET A 16 -5.17 10.33 -1.36
CA MET A 16 -5.70 9.33 -0.41
C MET A 16 -5.40 9.71 1.05
N ARG A 17 -4.23 10.28 1.34
CA ARG A 17 -3.86 10.78 2.67
C ARG A 17 -4.75 11.93 3.10
N GLU A 18 -5.02 12.90 2.22
CA GLU A 18 -5.90 14.03 2.50
C GLU A 18 -7.33 13.56 2.81
N SER A 19 -7.83 12.55 2.11
CA SER A 19 -9.16 11.97 2.39
C SER A 19 -9.26 11.31 3.77
N VAL A 20 -8.16 10.76 4.28
CA VAL A 20 -8.07 10.17 5.64
C VAL A 20 -7.93 11.26 6.71
N ILE A 21 -7.25 12.37 6.41
CA ILE A 21 -7.01 13.48 7.33
C ILE A 21 -8.22 14.41 7.41
N LEU A 22 -9.00 14.59 6.33
CA LEU A 22 -10.21 15.43 6.29
C LEU A 22 -11.37 14.90 7.17
N GLY A 23 -11.27 13.68 7.70
CA GLY A 23 -12.16 13.17 8.76
C GLY A 23 -11.84 13.71 10.16
N MET A 24 -10.78 14.46 10.35
CA MET A 24 -10.34 15.00 11.64
C MET A 24 -10.31 16.54 11.60
N ASP A 25 -11.33 17.14 12.19
CA ASP A 25 -11.45 18.54 12.64
C ASP A 25 -11.01 19.69 11.72
N GLN A 26 -12.00 20.35 11.13
CA GLN A 26 -11.88 21.54 10.24
C GLN A 26 -11.44 22.86 10.92
N ARG A 27 -10.81 22.86 12.08
CA ARG A 27 -10.50 24.08 12.84
C ARG A 27 -9.04 24.51 12.92
N ARG A 28 -8.13 23.97 12.09
CA ARG A 28 -6.74 24.45 12.01
C ARG A 28 -6.44 25.10 10.67
N LYS A 29 -6.24 26.42 10.69
CA LYS A 29 -5.70 27.19 9.55
C LYS A 29 -4.30 26.70 9.19
N PRO A 30 -3.92 26.71 7.89
CA PRO A 30 -2.58 26.31 7.48
C PRO A 30 -1.54 27.34 8.00
N GLN A 31 -0.59 26.88 8.81
CA GLN A 31 0.65 27.63 9.03
C GLN A 31 1.63 27.29 7.92
N GLU A 32 2.17 28.35 7.29
CA GLU A 32 3.13 28.27 6.21
C GLU A 32 4.52 27.81 6.69
N LYS A 33 5.13 26.93 5.87
CA LYS A 33 6.57 26.72 5.67
C LYS A 33 7.42 26.25 6.85
N GLU A 34 7.39 24.96 7.12
CA GLU A 34 8.63 24.20 7.37
C GLU A 34 8.86 23.27 6.17
N GLY A 35 10.14 23.14 5.76
CA GLY A 35 10.53 22.43 4.55
C GLY A 35 9.84 21.07 4.43
N THR A 36 9.26 20.79 3.29
CA THR A 36 8.55 19.53 2.99
C THR A 36 9.48 18.37 3.30
N LYS A 37 9.31 17.75 4.46
CA LYS A 37 10.05 16.55 4.85
C LYS A 37 9.72 15.47 3.82
N GLN A 38 10.69 15.14 2.97
CA GLN A 38 10.52 14.11 1.94
C GLN A 38 10.20 12.78 2.64
N MET A 39 9.01 12.21 2.37
CA MET A 39 8.61 10.93 2.91
C MET A 39 9.11 9.80 2.00
N LYS A 40 9.70 8.78 2.61
CA LYS A 40 10.26 7.61 1.92
C LYS A 40 9.41 6.39 2.20
N PHE A 41 8.92 5.73 1.15
CA PHE A 41 8.08 4.53 1.24
C PHE A 41 8.70 3.36 0.47
N ASP A 42 8.59 2.16 1.02
CA ASP A 42 8.77 0.92 0.28
C ASP A 42 7.42 0.55 -0.34
N MET A 43 7.37 0.48 -1.67
CA MET A 43 6.13 0.31 -2.41
C MET A 43 5.90 -1.12 -2.92
N HIS A 44 6.79 -2.05 -2.62
CA HIS A 44 6.66 -3.45 -3.02
C HIS A 44 7.41 -4.35 -2.03
N CYS A 45 6.69 -5.05 -1.19
CA CYS A 45 7.28 -5.95 -0.21
C CYS A 45 6.37 -7.15 0.12
N HIS A 46 7.00 -8.28 0.37
CA HIS A 46 6.33 -9.53 0.73
C HIS A 46 6.66 -9.91 2.16
N THR A 47 5.63 -10.22 2.92
CA THR A 47 5.78 -10.61 4.33
C THR A 47 5.68 -12.12 4.50
N LYS A 48 6.29 -12.63 5.56
CA LYS A 48 6.21 -14.06 5.93
C LYS A 48 4.78 -14.50 6.21
N GLU A 49 3.93 -13.58 6.65
CA GLU A 49 2.54 -13.88 7.01
C GLU A 49 1.62 -13.99 5.81
N GLY A 50 1.97 -13.38 4.68
CA GLY A 50 1.08 -13.24 3.54
C GLY A 50 1.55 -13.91 2.26
N SER A 51 2.86 -14.12 2.07
CA SER A 51 3.44 -14.66 0.84
C SER A 51 4.34 -15.85 1.10
N MET A 52 4.32 -16.85 0.21
CA MET A 52 5.22 -18.02 0.29
C MET A 52 6.69 -17.66 0.08
N ASP A 53 6.97 -16.64 -0.72
CA ASP A 53 8.29 -16.08 -0.98
C ASP A 53 8.72 -15.05 0.07
N GLY A 54 7.79 -14.55 0.90
CA GLY A 54 8.08 -13.69 2.04
C GLY A 54 8.88 -14.43 3.12
N LYS A 55 10.01 -13.87 3.55
CA LYS A 55 10.91 -14.49 4.53
C LYS A 55 10.90 -13.77 5.88
N VAL A 56 10.53 -12.50 5.87
CA VAL A 56 10.66 -11.61 7.02
C VAL A 56 9.27 -11.35 7.62
N PRO A 57 9.08 -11.55 8.94
CA PRO A 57 7.87 -11.13 9.63
C PRO A 57 7.65 -9.63 9.48
N ILE A 58 6.38 -9.21 9.43
CA ILE A 58 6.06 -7.80 9.15
C ILE A 58 6.62 -6.83 10.19
N ASP A 59 6.70 -7.22 11.45
CA ASP A 59 7.26 -6.37 12.51
C ASP A 59 8.77 -6.18 12.37
N ASP A 60 9.51 -7.21 12.00
CA ASP A 60 10.95 -7.13 11.70
C ASP A 60 11.20 -6.30 10.44
N PHE A 61 10.33 -6.45 9.42
CA PHE A 61 10.39 -5.66 8.19
C PHE A 61 10.22 -4.17 8.49
N ILE A 62 9.20 -3.80 9.27
CA ILE A 62 8.95 -2.40 9.68
C ILE A 62 10.14 -1.86 10.48
N ALA A 63 10.66 -2.62 11.44
CA ALA A 63 11.81 -2.21 12.24
C ALA A 63 13.03 -1.89 11.37
N GLU A 64 13.32 -2.72 10.38
CA GLU A 64 14.43 -2.49 9.45
C GLU A 64 14.19 -1.29 8.53
N LEU A 65 12.97 -1.09 8.03
CA LEU A 65 12.62 0.08 7.24
C LEU A 65 12.77 1.39 8.03
N ILE A 66 12.34 1.42 9.29
CA ILE A 66 12.54 2.56 10.20
C ILE A 66 14.03 2.84 10.37
N ARG A 67 14.85 1.80 10.61
CA ARG A 67 16.31 1.93 10.73
C ARG A 67 16.94 2.54 9.48
N LYS A 68 16.39 2.25 8.29
CA LYS A 68 16.81 2.80 7.00
C LYS A 68 16.19 4.18 6.67
N GLY A 69 15.44 4.78 7.59
CA GLY A 69 14.84 6.09 7.44
C GLY A 69 13.60 6.12 6.54
N PHE A 70 12.90 4.99 6.38
CA PHE A 70 11.59 4.96 5.72
C PHE A 70 10.50 5.44 6.68
N ASN A 71 9.45 6.03 6.11
CA ASN A 71 8.28 6.52 6.83
C ASN A 71 7.07 5.60 6.69
N GLY A 72 7.11 4.67 5.75
CA GLY A 72 6.03 3.72 5.53
C GLY A 72 6.36 2.67 4.50
N MET A 73 5.41 1.77 4.32
CA MET A 73 5.45 0.68 3.34
C MET A 73 4.07 0.38 2.77
N LEU A 74 4.04 -0.20 1.57
CA LEU A 74 2.89 -0.87 1.00
C LEU A 74 3.10 -2.37 1.13
N VAL A 75 2.25 -3.07 1.88
CA VAL A 75 2.26 -4.53 1.94
C VAL A 75 1.64 -5.07 0.66
N THR A 76 2.38 -5.88 -0.08
CA THR A 76 1.98 -6.41 -1.40
C THR A 76 2.15 -7.91 -1.50
N ASP A 77 1.70 -8.63 -0.49
CA ASP A 77 1.72 -10.10 -0.51
C ASP A 77 0.95 -10.66 -1.70
N HIS A 78 1.42 -11.76 -2.29
CA HIS A 78 0.77 -12.42 -3.42
C HIS A 78 -0.66 -12.88 -3.08
N ASN A 79 -1.65 -12.29 -3.75
CA ASN A 79 -3.08 -12.63 -3.61
C ASN A 79 -3.55 -12.74 -2.16
N SER A 80 -2.96 -11.96 -1.24
CA SER A 80 -3.22 -12.07 0.20
C SER A 80 -3.09 -10.74 0.91
N TYR A 81 -3.98 -10.50 1.88
CA TYR A 81 -3.88 -9.38 2.81
C TYR A 81 -3.39 -9.80 4.20
N ASN A 82 -2.81 -11.00 4.36
CA ASN A 82 -2.48 -11.51 5.69
C ASN A 82 -1.40 -10.72 6.40
N GLY A 83 -0.35 -10.27 5.70
CA GLY A 83 0.66 -9.39 6.29
C GLY A 83 0.06 -8.09 6.81
N TYR A 84 -0.77 -7.41 6.00
CA TYR A 84 -1.47 -6.21 6.42
C TYR A 84 -2.42 -6.46 7.60
N ARG A 85 -3.17 -7.59 7.60
CA ARG A 85 -4.06 -7.96 8.71
C ARG A 85 -3.30 -8.22 10.00
N THR A 86 -2.13 -8.85 9.91
CA THR A 86 -1.27 -9.13 11.07
C THR A 86 -0.75 -7.84 11.67
N TRP A 87 -0.23 -6.93 10.83
CA TRP A 87 0.14 -5.59 11.29
C TRP A 87 -1.01 -4.89 12.00
N LYS A 88 -2.18 -4.82 11.35
CA LYS A 88 -3.33 -4.08 11.88
C LYS A 88 -3.81 -4.60 13.23
N ARG A 89 -3.81 -5.93 13.45
CA ARG A 89 -4.29 -6.56 14.67
C ARG A 89 -3.28 -6.55 15.80
N ASN A 90 -2.01 -6.81 15.48
CA ASN A 90 -1.03 -7.20 16.48
C ASN A 90 0.03 -6.12 16.76
N ILE A 91 0.28 -5.22 15.81
CA ILE A 91 1.49 -4.39 15.82
C ILE A 91 1.16 -2.90 15.79
N LYS A 92 0.10 -2.48 15.10
CA LYS A 92 -0.23 -1.08 14.79
C LYS A 92 -0.15 -0.14 15.98
N ASP A 93 -0.74 -0.52 17.10
CA ASP A 93 -0.88 0.37 18.27
C ASP A 93 0.19 0.14 19.34
N GLN A 94 1.06 -0.86 19.17
CA GLN A 94 2.00 -1.29 20.19
C GLN A 94 3.44 -0.83 19.97
N LYS A 95 3.95 -0.90 18.72
CA LYS A 95 5.38 -0.71 18.45
C LYS A 95 5.70 0.45 17.49
N PHE A 96 4.85 0.72 16.49
CA PHE A 96 5.23 1.54 15.33
C PHE A 96 4.16 2.59 14.98
N LYS A 97 3.78 3.42 15.96
CA LYS A 97 2.66 4.38 15.83
C LYS A 97 2.79 5.38 14.69
N ASP A 98 4.02 5.80 14.40
CA ASP A 98 4.31 6.83 13.40
C ASP A 98 4.68 6.24 12.01
N PHE A 99 4.72 4.93 11.90
CA PHE A 99 5.03 4.26 10.64
C PHE A 99 3.76 3.94 9.86
N VAL A 100 3.70 4.41 8.60
CA VAL A 100 2.51 4.25 7.75
C VAL A 100 2.56 2.90 7.03
N VAL A 101 1.55 2.07 7.23
CA VAL A 101 1.40 0.82 6.46
C VAL A 101 0.16 0.91 5.58
N LEU A 102 0.37 0.84 4.28
CA LEU A 102 -0.68 0.87 3.28
C LEU A 102 -1.15 -0.55 2.94
N LYS A 103 -2.44 -0.67 2.67
CA LYS A 103 -3.08 -1.92 2.28
C LYS A 103 -2.95 -2.14 0.78
N GLY A 104 -2.16 -3.10 0.37
CA GLY A 104 -2.00 -3.51 -1.01
C GLY A 104 -1.96 -5.02 -1.17
N ILE A 105 -1.83 -5.43 -2.41
CA ILE A 105 -1.66 -6.82 -2.81
C ILE A 105 -0.89 -6.85 -4.13
N GLU A 106 -0.05 -7.86 -4.33
CA GLU A 106 0.45 -8.22 -5.65
C GLU A 106 -0.47 -9.29 -6.23
N TYR A 107 -1.25 -8.88 -7.24
CA TYR A 107 -2.28 -9.74 -7.82
C TYR A 107 -1.73 -10.50 -9.03
N ASP A 108 -1.88 -11.84 -9.02
CA ASP A 108 -1.50 -12.71 -10.13
C ASP A 108 -2.64 -12.76 -11.15
N THR A 109 -2.53 -12.01 -12.24
CA THR A 109 -3.49 -12.06 -13.35
C THR A 109 -3.25 -13.28 -14.24
N ILE A 110 -4.26 -13.68 -15.01
CA ILE A 110 -4.11 -14.79 -15.95
C ILE A 110 -3.39 -14.38 -17.26
N ASP A 111 -3.36 -13.10 -17.59
CA ASP A 111 -2.99 -12.59 -18.92
C ASP A 111 -1.95 -11.44 -18.93
N ALA A 112 -1.64 -10.85 -17.77
CA ALA A 112 -0.75 -9.67 -17.71
C ALA A 112 0.31 -9.76 -16.58
N GLY A 113 0.56 -10.95 -16.03
CA GLY A 113 1.51 -11.13 -14.95
C GLY A 113 1.04 -10.51 -13.64
N HIS A 114 1.97 -9.93 -12.88
CA HIS A 114 1.72 -9.41 -11.55
C HIS A 114 1.37 -7.93 -11.56
N ILE A 115 0.31 -7.58 -10.88
CA ILE A 115 -0.20 -6.21 -10.76
C ILE A 115 -0.25 -5.80 -9.29
N LEU A 116 0.42 -4.70 -8.95
CA LEU A 116 0.27 -4.08 -7.64
C LEU A 116 -1.10 -3.39 -7.56
N VAL A 117 -1.84 -3.69 -6.52
CA VAL A 117 -3.16 -3.11 -6.25
C VAL A 117 -3.13 -2.44 -4.89
N ILE A 118 -3.56 -1.19 -4.81
CA ILE A 118 -3.73 -0.45 -3.57
C ILE A 118 -5.21 -0.18 -3.38
N MET A 119 -5.76 -0.61 -2.25
CA MET A 119 -7.17 -0.45 -1.93
C MET A 119 -7.37 0.44 -0.71
N PRO A 120 -8.44 1.27 -0.69
CA PRO A 120 -8.85 1.93 0.53
C PRO A 120 -8.99 0.94 1.69
N GLU A 121 -8.56 1.34 2.88
CA GLU A 121 -8.53 0.45 4.07
C GLU A 121 -9.90 -0.15 4.39
N THR A 122 -10.97 0.63 4.19
CA THR A 122 -12.34 0.25 4.48
C THR A 122 -12.92 -0.77 3.49
N ILE A 123 -12.38 -0.84 2.28
CA ILE A 123 -12.88 -1.72 1.23
C ILE A 123 -12.33 -3.13 1.40
N LYS A 124 -13.22 -4.12 1.46
CA LYS A 124 -12.90 -5.55 1.62
C LYS A 124 -13.44 -6.34 0.42
N LEU A 125 -12.59 -6.58 -0.56
CA LEU A 125 -12.92 -7.36 -1.75
C LEU A 125 -12.23 -8.73 -1.68
N LYS A 126 -12.98 -9.77 -1.32
CA LYS A 126 -12.46 -11.14 -1.25
C LYS A 126 -11.96 -11.65 -2.60
N ILE A 127 -12.53 -11.17 -3.69
CA ILE A 127 -12.10 -11.54 -5.05
C ILE A 127 -10.62 -11.23 -5.31
N LEU A 128 -10.06 -10.22 -4.66
CA LEU A 128 -8.64 -9.88 -4.78
C LEU A 128 -7.71 -10.87 -4.07
N GLU A 129 -8.25 -11.77 -3.28
CA GLU A 129 -7.49 -12.87 -2.66
C GLU A 129 -7.63 -14.19 -3.46
N LEU A 130 -8.28 -14.14 -4.63
CA LEU A 130 -8.41 -15.25 -5.58
C LEU A 130 -7.68 -14.86 -6.87
N ARG A 131 -6.54 -15.47 -7.13
CA ARG A 131 -5.73 -15.23 -8.32
C ARG A 131 -6.45 -15.57 -9.63
N GLY A 132 -5.99 -15.01 -10.75
CA GLY A 132 -6.37 -15.46 -12.09
C GLY A 132 -7.47 -14.64 -12.77
N LEU A 133 -7.84 -13.45 -12.24
CA LEU A 133 -8.68 -12.54 -13.03
C LEU A 133 -7.91 -12.02 -14.25
N PRO A 134 -8.58 -11.85 -15.41
CA PRO A 134 -8.05 -11.05 -16.50
C PRO A 134 -7.78 -9.61 -16.02
N VAL A 135 -6.70 -9.01 -16.50
CA VAL A 135 -6.26 -7.67 -16.06
C VAL A 135 -7.34 -6.60 -16.24
N GLN A 136 -8.11 -6.66 -17.33
CA GLN A 136 -9.18 -5.67 -17.56
C GLN A 136 -10.28 -5.76 -16.50
N ILE A 137 -10.66 -6.96 -16.08
CA ILE A 137 -11.64 -7.18 -15.02
C ILE A 137 -11.09 -6.69 -13.68
N LEU A 138 -9.80 -6.93 -13.41
CA LEU A 138 -9.13 -6.43 -12.23
C LEU A 138 -9.14 -4.90 -12.18
N ILE A 139 -8.82 -4.23 -13.31
CA ILE A 139 -8.84 -2.76 -13.44
C ILE A 139 -10.24 -2.22 -13.10
N ASP A 140 -11.28 -2.78 -13.70
CA ASP A 140 -12.65 -2.32 -13.52
C ASP A 140 -13.11 -2.46 -12.05
N ILE A 141 -12.80 -3.60 -11.42
CA ILE A 141 -13.12 -3.86 -10.01
C ILE A 141 -12.39 -2.87 -9.10
N VAL A 142 -11.08 -2.68 -9.30
CA VAL A 142 -10.25 -1.84 -8.45
C VAL A 142 -10.69 -0.38 -8.57
N HIS A 143 -10.84 0.15 -9.77
CA HIS A 143 -11.25 1.54 -9.99
C HIS A 143 -12.67 1.81 -9.48
N LYS A 144 -13.62 0.92 -9.72
CA LYS A 144 -15.00 1.04 -9.21
C LYS A 144 -15.04 1.17 -7.68
N ASN A 145 -14.08 0.59 -7.00
CA ASN A 145 -14.00 0.60 -5.54
C ASN A 145 -12.97 1.61 -4.98
N GLY A 146 -12.54 2.58 -5.80
CA GLY A 146 -11.66 3.67 -5.38
C GLY A 146 -10.21 3.27 -5.14
N GLY A 147 -9.78 2.10 -5.64
CA GLY A 147 -8.40 1.67 -5.61
C GLY A 147 -7.60 2.17 -6.82
N ILE A 148 -6.30 1.97 -6.76
CA ILE A 148 -5.36 2.22 -7.86
C ILE A 148 -4.51 0.98 -8.10
N LEU A 149 -3.98 0.83 -9.31
CA LEU A 149 -3.15 -0.31 -9.67
C LEU A 149 -2.08 0.05 -10.69
N GLY A 150 -1.05 -0.78 -10.77
CA GLY A 150 0.04 -0.65 -11.73
C GLY A 150 0.84 -1.95 -11.84
N PRO A 151 1.68 -2.12 -12.88
CA PRO A 151 2.51 -3.32 -13.02
C PRO A 151 3.49 -3.44 -11.84
N ALA A 152 3.67 -4.66 -11.32
CA ALA A 152 4.59 -4.94 -10.22
C ALA A 152 6.05 -4.85 -10.68
N HIS A 153 6.34 -5.39 -11.85
CA HIS A 153 7.67 -5.43 -12.45
C HIS A 153 7.66 -4.78 -13.84
N PRO A 154 8.68 -3.96 -14.18
CA PRO A 154 8.91 -3.60 -15.58
C PRO A 154 9.32 -4.87 -16.33
N CYS A 155 8.74 -5.09 -17.51
CA CYS A 155 9.16 -6.17 -18.41
C CYS A 155 10.57 -5.94 -18.91
#